data_8551e299187fb45e828e714e1c86a7c9
#
_entry.id   8551e299187fb45e828e714e1c86a7c9
#
_cell.length_a   1.000
_cell.length_b   1.000
_cell.length_c   1.000
_cell.angle_alpha   90.00
_cell.angle_beta   90.00
_cell.angle_gamma   90.00
#
_symmetry.space_group_name_H-M   'P 1'
#
loop_
_entity.id
_entity.type
_entity.pdbx_description
1 polymer ?
#
loop_
_entity_poly.entity_id
_entity_poly.type
_entity_poly.pdbx_seq_one_letter_code
_entity_poly.pdbx_strand_id
1 'polypeptide(L)'
;LIAVLEEIGARPICVSDRADAQTLCRALTAGRIGAAVLLGEMTGRSLPERLAATLALTEEIREAGVPLLMALSDAPVYRGGAYRAGETERIGGRTREGLEASILQMALDGAARGLLGDPVRTLMIRHAPILGGQYAAWCDALLENRALDVHQPTVRGVFVHPLDVACCALTLGAAALQRGEGGVYNLGTDARNICIHRSAAQRLAARHHGLSVLHEIEEEGGSPVPLLDGTAMRRLCGAGCHLDVDQALDLLLEQRGAAREGREAEAIRSMTRTYLEDCRA
;
A
#
# COMPACT_ATOMS: atom_id res chain seq x y z
N LEU A 1 2.97 8.46 2.18
CA LEU A 1 2.06 9.30 1.39
C LEU A 1 2.14 10.78 1.78
N ILE A 2 2.05 11.15 3.07
CA ILE A 2 2.11 12.55 3.52
C ILE A 2 3.40 13.22 3.03
N ALA A 3 4.56 12.61 3.26
CA ALA A 3 5.84 13.15 2.82
C ALA A 3 5.90 13.35 1.30
N VAL A 4 5.37 12.43 0.50
CA VAL A 4 5.30 12.58 -0.96
C VAL A 4 4.40 13.76 -1.34
N LEU A 5 3.23 13.91 -0.70
CA LEU A 5 2.33 15.03 -0.93
C LEU A 5 2.98 16.38 -0.61
N GLU A 6 3.70 16.48 0.51
CA GLU A 6 4.41 17.69 0.92
C GLU A 6 5.52 18.06 -0.08
N GLU A 7 6.32 17.09 -0.54
CA GLU A 7 7.41 17.32 -1.51
C GLU A 7 6.90 17.75 -2.90
N ILE A 8 5.68 17.37 -3.28
CA ILE A 8 5.05 17.87 -4.52
C ILE A 8 4.24 19.15 -4.32
N GLY A 9 4.28 19.75 -3.13
CA GLY A 9 3.60 21.00 -2.81
C GLY A 9 2.09 20.87 -2.53
N ALA A 10 1.57 19.65 -2.35
CA ALA A 10 0.21 19.41 -1.93
C ALA A 10 0.03 19.71 -0.43
N ARG A 11 -1.21 19.93 -0.02
CA ARG A 11 -1.57 20.18 1.39
C ARG A 11 -2.41 19.01 1.91
N PRO A 12 -1.79 17.97 2.51
CA PRO A 12 -2.53 16.85 3.06
C PRO A 12 -3.34 17.27 4.30
N ILE A 13 -4.59 16.83 4.36
CA ILE A 13 -5.43 16.89 5.56
C ILE A 13 -5.57 15.43 6.03
N CYS A 14 -5.02 15.14 7.20
CA CYS A 14 -5.09 13.79 7.77
C CYS A 14 -6.25 13.73 8.76
N VAL A 15 -7.16 12.80 8.50
CA VAL A 15 -8.27 12.48 9.39
C VAL A 15 -8.07 11.05 9.87
N SER A 16 -7.94 10.86 11.20
CA SER A 16 -7.82 9.52 11.76
C SER A 16 -9.18 8.81 11.75
N ASP A 17 -9.15 7.50 11.78
CA ASP A 17 -10.34 6.64 11.91
C ASP A 17 -11.12 6.87 13.22
N ARG A 18 -10.52 7.58 14.20
CA ARG A 18 -11.15 8.00 15.46
C ARG A 18 -11.81 9.35 15.38
N ALA A 19 -11.60 10.09 14.29
CA ALA A 19 -12.29 11.36 14.11
C ALA A 19 -13.79 11.12 13.98
N ASP A 20 -14.58 11.92 14.65
CA ASP A 20 -16.02 11.89 14.50
C ASP A 20 -16.42 12.40 13.09
N ALA A 21 -17.62 12.05 12.67
CA ALA A 21 -18.17 12.49 11.39
C ALA A 21 -18.15 14.03 11.24
N GLN A 22 -18.33 14.79 12.33
CA GLN A 22 -18.27 16.25 12.31
C GLN A 22 -16.87 16.78 11.96
N THR A 23 -15.82 16.14 12.45
CA THR A 23 -14.45 16.52 12.13
C THR A 23 -14.15 16.28 10.68
N LEU A 24 -14.59 15.12 10.13
CA LEU A 24 -14.47 14.81 8.72
C LEU A 24 -15.28 15.80 7.86
N CYS A 25 -16.56 16.01 8.15
CA CYS A 25 -17.39 16.99 7.45
C CYS A 25 -16.77 18.40 7.45
N ARG A 26 -16.24 18.86 8.59
CA ARG A 26 -15.54 20.15 8.65
C ARG A 26 -14.30 20.18 7.76
N ALA A 27 -13.50 19.12 7.74
CA ALA A 27 -12.33 19.02 6.86
C ALA A 27 -12.74 19.03 5.38
N LEU A 28 -13.77 18.28 5.01
CA LEU A 28 -14.28 18.21 3.63
C LEU A 28 -14.91 19.52 3.15
N THR A 29 -15.65 20.21 4.03
CA THR A 29 -16.36 21.47 3.69
C THR A 29 -15.51 22.72 3.79
N ALA A 30 -14.48 22.73 4.65
CA ALA A 30 -13.61 23.90 4.85
C ALA A 30 -12.60 24.13 3.74
N GLY A 31 -12.35 23.14 2.88
CA GLY A 31 -11.33 23.18 1.84
C GLY A 31 -11.84 22.75 0.46
N ARG A 32 -11.15 23.16 -0.59
CA ARG A 32 -11.30 22.55 -1.90
C ARG A 32 -10.50 21.26 -1.94
N ILE A 33 -11.15 20.16 -1.57
CA ILE A 33 -10.52 18.84 -1.57
C ILE A 33 -10.47 18.31 -3.00
N GLY A 34 -9.25 18.08 -3.51
CA GLY A 34 -9.06 17.54 -4.87
C GLY A 34 -9.23 16.02 -4.95
N ALA A 35 -8.91 15.29 -3.87
CA ALA A 35 -9.12 13.86 -3.76
C ALA A 35 -9.15 13.43 -2.30
N ALA A 36 -9.88 12.35 -2.01
CA ALA A 36 -9.83 11.65 -0.73
C ALA A 36 -9.09 10.31 -0.92
N VAL A 37 -8.25 9.94 0.05
CA VAL A 37 -7.50 8.68 0.01
C VAL A 37 -7.80 7.85 1.24
N LEU A 38 -8.38 6.68 1.05
CA LEU A 38 -8.55 5.68 2.08
C LEU A 38 -7.28 4.83 2.18
N LEU A 39 -6.58 4.96 3.29
CA LEU A 39 -5.37 4.20 3.59
C LEU A 39 -5.72 3.02 4.49
N GLY A 40 -5.80 1.85 3.90
CA GLY A 40 -5.80 0.60 4.62
C GLY A 40 -7.00 0.32 5.52
N GLU A 41 -6.83 -0.64 6.39
CA GLU A 41 -7.86 -1.17 7.27
C GLU A 41 -8.07 -0.27 8.49
N MET A 42 -9.31 -0.07 8.85
CA MET A 42 -9.70 0.48 10.16
C MET A 42 -9.41 -0.59 11.23
N THR A 43 -8.19 -0.62 11.74
CA THR A 43 -7.75 -1.61 12.73
C THR A 43 -8.59 -1.55 14.01
N GLY A 44 -8.86 -2.72 14.60
CA GLY A 44 -9.59 -2.83 15.86
C GLY A 44 -11.12 -2.76 15.76
N ARG A 45 -11.70 -2.68 14.55
CA ARG A 45 -13.14 -2.73 14.31
C ARG A 45 -13.55 -4.06 13.69
N SER A 46 -14.77 -4.52 13.99
CA SER A 46 -15.38 -5.64 13.32
C SER A 46 -15.67 -5.34 11.85
N LEU A 47 -15.81 -6.36 11.01
CA LEU A 47 -16.15 -6.17 9.58
C LEU A 47 -17.43 -5.35 9.36
N PRO A 48 -18.54 -5.58 10.10
CA PRO A 48 -19.74 -4.73 9.97
C PRO A 48 -19.48 -3.26 10.27
N GLU A 49 -18.69 -2.94 11.31
CA GLU A 49 -18.34 -1.56 11.66
C GLU A 49 -17.47 -0.91 10.59
N ARG A 50 -16.50 -1.65 10.04
CA ARG A 50 -15.65 -1.17 8.94
C ARG A 50 -16.48 -0.91 7.68
N LEU A 51 -17.40 -1.81 7.35
CA LEU A 51 -18.28 -1.66 6.20
C LEU A 51 -19.19 -0.43 6.36
N ALA A 52 -19.85 -0.29 7.52
CA ALA A 52 -20.70 0.87 7.81
C ALA A 52 -19.92 2.19 7.74
N ALA A 53 -18.72 2.23 8.32
CA ALA A 53 -17.86 3.41 8.28
C ALA A 53 -17.39 3.74 6.84
N THR A 54 -17.04 2.72 6.03
CA THR A 54 -16.66 2.91 4.63
C THR A 54 -17.81 3.50 3.81
N LEU A 55 -19.03 3.00 3.98
CA LEU A 55 -20.21 3.48 3.28
C LEU A 55 -20.55 4.91 3.71
N ALA A 56 -20.56 5.20 5.02
CA ALA A 56 -20.80 6.56 5.54
C ALA A 56 -19.77 7.56 5.01
N LEU A 57 -18.48 7.20 5.04
CA LEU A 57 -17.40 8.03 4.51
C LEU A 57 -17.57 8.29 3.01
N THR A 58 -17.94 7.28 2.23
CA THR A 58 -18.17 7.42 0.80
C THR A 58 -19.32 8.40 0.52
N GLU A 59 -20.38 8.33 1.31
CA GLU A 59 -21.51 9.25 1.21
C GLU A 59 -21.12 10.69 1.54
N GLU A 60 -20.37 10.91 2.62
CA GLU A 60 -19.88 12.25 2.99
C GLU A 60 -18.95 12.84 1.94
N ILE A 61 -18.06 12.01 1.33
CA ILE A 61 -17.20 12.41 0.22
C ILE A 61 -18.03 12.84 -0.99
N ARG A 62 -19.09 12.10 -1.30
CA ARG A 62 -20.04 12.40 -2.38
C ARG A 62 -20.76 13.73 -2.12
N GLU A 63 -21.33 13.91 -0.92
CA GLU A 63 -22.05 15.15 -0.53
C GLU A 63 -21.14 16.39 -0.54
N ALA A 64 -19.89 16.21 -0.15
CA ALA A 64 -18.88 17.28 -0.21
C ALA A 64 -18.41 17.60 -1.64
N GLY A 65 -18.84 16.84 -2.65
CA GLY A 65 -18.46 17.06 -4.04
C GLY A 65 -16.98 16.80 -4.32
N VAL A 66 -16.33 15.92 -3.53
CA VAL A 66 -14.92 15.54 -3.76
C VAL A 66 -14.81 14.78 -5.08
N PRO A 67 -14.00 15.24 -6.04
CA PRO A 67 -14.03 14.72 -7.40
C PRO A 67 -13.45 13.32 -7.56
N LEU A 68 -12.68 12.83 -6.57
CA LEU A 68 -12.02 11.51 -6.62
C LEU A 68 -11.89 10.88 -5.24
N LEU A 69 -12.34 9.64 -5.11
CA LEU A 69 -12.04 8.76 -3.99
C LEU A 69 -11.00 7.72 -4.43
N MET A 70 -9.88 7.65 -3.75
CA MET A 70 -8.87 6.60 -3.95
C MET A 70 -8.89 5.65 -2.77
N ALA A 71 -8.88 4.35 -3.03
CA ALA A 71 -8.80 3.31 -2.01
C ALA A 71 -7.63 2.37 -2.30
N LEU A 72 -6.82 2.09 -1.29
CA LEU A 72 -5.76 1.09 -1.35
C LEU A 72 -6.30 -0.25 -0.88
N SER A 73 -5.93 -1.32 -1.57
CA SER A 73 -6.34 -2.69 -1.26
C SER A 73 -5.18 -3.65 -1.52
N ASP A 74 -5.09 -4.70 -0.72
CA ASP A 74 -4.02 -5.68 -0.80
C ASP A 74 -4.30 -6.81 -1.81
N ALA A 75 -3.24 -7.36 -2.39
CA ALA A 75 -3.30 -8.50 -3.32
C ALA A 75 -4.01 -9.75 -2.77
N PRO A 76 -4.04 -10.06 -1.45
CA PRO A 76 -4.84 -11.15 -0.89
C PRO A 76 -6.34 -11.10 -1.19
N VAL A 77 -6.86 -9.98 -1.65
CA VAL A 77 -8.24 -9.86 -2.17
C VAL A 77 -8.50 -10.83 -3.33
N TYR A 78 -7.50 -11.19 -4.10
CA TYR A 78 -7.63 -12.17 -5.17
C TYR A 78 -7.84 -13.58 -4.62
N ARG A 79 -8.70 -14.35 -5.26
CA ARG A 79 -9.08 -15.69 -4.81
C ARG A 79 -7.92 -16.70 -4.75
N GLY A 80 -6.80 -16.37 -5.34
CA GLY A 80 -5.59 -17.19 -5.38
C GLY A 80 -5.65 -18.30 -6.43
N GLY A 81 -4.49 -18.90 -6.70
CA GLY A 81 -4.30 -19.93 -7.73
C GLY A 81 -3.69 -19.39 -9.02
N ALA A 82 -3.83 -18.10 -9.32
CA ALA A 82 -3.12 -17.48 -10.43
C ALA A 82 -1.68 -17.16 -10.00
N TYR A 83 -0.71 -17.48 -10.87
CA TYR A 83 0.67 -17.04 -10.70
C TYR A 83 0.77 -15.51 -10.85
N ARG A 84 -0.07 -14.93 -11.72
CA ARG A 84 -0.21 -13.51 -11.99
C ARG A 84 -1.68 -13.15 -12.06
N ALA A 85 -2.07 -12.10 -11.37
CA ALA A 85 -3.45 -11.63 -11.31
C ALA A 85 -3.61 -10.30 -12.05
N GLY A 86 -4.58 -10.25 -12.96
CA GLY A 86 -5.05 -9.03 -13.60
C GLY A 86 -6.23 -8.42 -12.85
N GLU A 87 -6.64 -7.20 -13.20
CA GLU A 87 -7.73 -6.46 -12.54
C GLU A 87 -9.09 -7.16 -12.68
N THR A 88 -9.27 -7.99 -13.71
CA THR A 88 -10.50 -8.75 -13.97
C THR A 88 -10.59 -10.09 -13.24
N GLU A 89 -9.51 -10.50 -12.57
CA GLU A 89 -9.51 -11.74 -11.78
C GLU A 89 -10.54 -11.69 -10.65
N ARG A 90 -11.08 -12.87 -10.34
CA ARG A 90 -12.09 -13.00 -9.29
C ARG A 90 -11.50 -12.64 -7.93
N ILE A 91 -12.20 -11.73 -7.25
CA ILE A 91 -11.95 -11.41 -5.84
C ILE A 91 -12.70 -12.38 -4.92
N GLY A 92 -12.34 -12.41 -3.66
CA GLY A 92 -12.94 -13.30 -2.65
C GLY A 92 -11.88 -14.13 -1.93
N GLY A 93 -10.81 -13.51 -1.46
CA GLY A 93 -9.63 -14.09 -0.85
C GLY A 93 -9.79 -15.42 -0.12
N ARG A 94 -8.71 -16.17 0.03
CA ARG A 94 -8.72 -17.48 0.73
C ARG A 94 -8.52 -17.35 2.23
N THR A 95 -7.97 -16.25 2.68
CA THR A 95 -7.82 -15.92 4.09
C THR A 95 -8.99 -15.08 4.57
N ARG A 96 -9.17 -14.99 5.89
CA ARG A 96 -10.19 -14.14 6.50
C ARG A 96 -9.98 -12.67 6.07
N GLU A 97 -8.75 -12.20 6.15
CA GLU A 97 -8.36 -10.83 5.79
C GLU A 97 -8.65 -10.53 4.31
N GLY A 98 -8.29 -11.47 3.42
CA GLY A 98 -8.57 -11.34 1.99
C GLY A 98 -10.06 -11.34 1.67
N LEU A 99 -10.88 -12.11 2.40
CA LEU A 99 -12.32 -12.09 2.24
C LEU A 99 -12.93 -10.77 2.74
N GLU A 100 -12.49 -10.28 3.90
CA GLU A 100 -12.94 -9.01 4.46
C GLU A 100 -12.57 -7.84 3.54
N ALA A 101 -11.34 -7.80 3.01
CA ALA A 101 -10.91 -6.82 2.01
C ALA A 101 -11.78 -6.88 0.73
N SER A 102 -12.15 -8.09 0.29
CA SER A 102 -13.02 -8.28 -0.87
C SER A 102 -14.41 -7.69 -0.66
N ILE A 103 -14.99 -7.86 0.52
CA ILE A 103 -16.31 -7.31 0.88
C ILE A 103 -16.28 -5.78 0.88
N LEU A 104 -15.26 -5.17 1.49
CA LEU A 104 -15.10 -3.72 1.50
C LEU A 104 -14.91 -3.17 0.09
N GLN A 105 -14.13 -3.87 -0.75
CA GLN A 105 -13.96 -3.49 -2.13
C GLN A 105 -15.26 -3.57 -2.94
N MET A 106 -16.07 -4.62 -2.75
CA MET A 106 -17.38 -4.71 -3.41
C MET A 106 -18.32 -3.56 -3.01
N ALA A 107 -18.26 -3.11 -1.76
CA ALA A 107 -19.03 -1.96 -1.29
C ALA A 107 -18.58 -0.66 -2.00
N LEU A 108 -17.28 -0.43 -2.13
CA LEU A 108 -16.73 0.72 -2.85
C LEU A 108 -17.05 0.66 -4.35
N ASP A 109 -16.97 -0.51 -4.97
CA ASP A 109 -17.39 -0.71 -6.36
C ASP A 109 -18.89 -0.40 -6.55
N GLY A 110 -19.71 -0.78 -5.59
CA GLY A 110 -21.15 -0.46 -5.56
C GLY A 110 -21.38 1.05 -5.52
N ALA A 111 -20.68 1.75 -4.65
CA ALA A 111 -20.74 3.22 -4.56
C ALA A 111 -20.26 3.89 -5.85
N ALA A 112 -19.17 3.41 -6.43
CA ALA A 112 -18.63 3.94 -7.69
C ALA A 112 -19.59 3.79 -8.87
N ARG A 113 -20.42 2.74 -8.86
CA ARG A 113 -21.45 2.49 -9.90
C ARG A 113 -22.79 3.19 -9.62
N GLY A 114 -22.90 3.93 -8.54
CA GLY A 114 -24.16 4.59 -8.16
C GLY A 114 -25.25 3.66 -7.63
N LEU A 115 -24.89 2.45 -7.17
CA LEU A 115 -25.86 1.51 -6.59
C LEU A 115 -26.40 1.96 -5.23
N LEU A 116 -25.68 2.88 -4.57
CA LEU A 116 -25.98 3.43 -3.25
C LEU A 116 -26.29 4.93 -3.28
N GLY A 117 -26.65 5.46 -4.45
CA GLY A 117 -26.87 6.89 -4.71
C GLY A 117 -26.17 7.35 -5.97
N ASP A 118 -25.87 8.66 -6.11
CA ASP A 118 -25.10 9.17 -7.22
C ASP A 118 -23.70 8.57 -7.26
N PRO A 119 -23.14 8.30 -8.45
CA PRO A 119 -21.82 7.66 -8.56
C PRO A 119 -20.71 8.56 -8.04
N VAL A 120 -19.83 8.01 -7.22
CA VAL A 120 -18.57 8.64 -6.80
C VAL A 120 -17.45 8.10 -7.68
N ARG A 121 -16.69 8.98 -8.35
CA ARG A 121 -15.51 8.52 -9.08
C ARG A 121 -14.53 7.88 -8.12
N THR A 122 -14.30 6.59 -8.28
CA THR A 122 -13.45 5.82 -7.39
C THR A 122 -12.30 5.18 -8.16
N LEU A 123 -11.10 5.29 -7.59
CA LEU A 123 -9.93 4.52 -7.98
C LEU A 123 -9.63 3.49 -6.91
N MET A 124 -9.61 2.23 -7.28
CA MET A 124 -9.16 1.15 -6.43
C MET A 124 -7.78 0.70 -6.87
N ILE A 125 -6.81 0.79 -5.98
CA ILE A 125 -5.43 0.43 -6.25
C ILE A 125 -5.10 -0.81 -5.44
N ARG A 126 -4.86 -1.93 -6.13
CA ARG A 126 -4.43 -3.19 -5.51
C ARG A 126 -2.91 -3.28 -5.57
N HIS A 127 -2.29 -3.52 -4.44
CA HIS A 127 -0.84 -3.64 -4.32
C HIS A 127 -0.43 -4.96 -3.69
N ALA A 128 0.80 -5.40 -3.93
CA ALA A 128 1.40 -6.50 -3.18
C ALA A 128 1.62 -6.07 -1.71
N PRO A 129 1.83 -7.01 -0.78
CA PRO A 129 2.15 -6.67 0.59
C PRO A 129 3.24 -5.62 0.68
N ILE A 130 2.99 -4.60 1.50
CA ILE A 130 3.97 -3.56 1.80
C ILE A 130 5.01 -4.14 2.75
N LEU A 131 6.29 -3.81 2.50
CA LEU A 131 7.37 -4.21 3.38
C LEU A 131 7.11 -3.75 4.83
N GLY A 132 7.03 -4.72 5.72
CA GLY A 132 6.74 -4.53 7.14
C GLY A 132 6.85 -5.87 7.87
N GLY A 133 6.22 -6.05 9.04
CA GLY A 133 6.19 -7.31 9.75
C GLY A 133 7.59 -7.90 9.98
N GLN A 134 7.86 -9.12 9.48
CA GLN A 134 9.16 -9.78 9.66
C GLN A 134 10.34 -9.00 9.07
N TYR A 135 10.15 -8.24 7.99
CA TYR A 135 11.21 -7.45 7.36
C TYR A 135 11.66 -6.29 8.24
N ALA A 136 10.70 -5.63 8.90
CA ALA A 136 11.00 -4.61 9.92
C ALA A 136 11.70 -5.25 11.12
N ALA A 137 11.29 -6.45 11.54
CA ALA A 137 11.96 -7.19 12.60
C ALA A 137 13.40 -7.58 12.25
N TRP A 138 13.69 -7.92 10.98
CA TRP A 138 15.06 -8.13 10.51
C TRP A 138 15.91 -6.87 10.60
N CYS A 139 15.38 -5.73 10.17
CA CYS A 139 16.06 -4.45 10.30
C CYS A 139 16.36 -4.12 11.76
N ASP A 140 15.39 -4.31 12.66
CA ASP A 140 15.58 -4.10 14.08
C ASP A 140 16.64 -5.05 14.69
N ALA A 141 16.62 -6.32 14.30
CA ALA A 141 17.60 -7.30 14.74
C ALA A 141 19.02 -6.94 14.28
N LEU A 142 19.19 -6.48 13.02
CA LEU A 142 20.48 -6.01 12.53
C LEU A 142 20.98 -4.78 13.30
N LEU A 143 20.12 -3.80 13.54
CA LEU A 143 20.46 -2.59 14.32
C LEU A 143 20.83 -2.92 15.78
N GLU A 144 20.41 -4.08 16.29
CA GLU A 144 20.70 -4.59 17.63
C GLU A 144 21.81 -5.65 17.66
N ASN A 145 22.42 -5.94 16.51
CA ASN A 145 23.40 -7.03 16.36
C ASN A 145 22.86 -8.39 16.85
N ARG A 146 21.58 -8.67 16.57
CA ARG A 146 20.92 -9.94 16.89
C ARG A 146 20.79 -10.84 15.67
N ALA A 147 20.55 -12.12 15.91
CA ALA A 147 20.17 -13.07 14.87
C ALA A 147 18.85 -12.66 14.19
N LEU A 148 18.70 -13.01 12.92
CA LEU A 148 17.49 -12.78 12.15
C LEU A 148 16.57 -13.99 12.23
N ASP A 149 15.37 -13.83 12.73
CA ASP A 149 14.32 -14.84 12.70
C ASP A 149 13.63 -14.81 11.31
N VAL A 150 13.85 -15.85 10.53
CA VAL A 150 13.32 -15.95 9.16
C VAL A 150 12.17 -16.94 9.14
N HIS A 151 10.97 -16.42 9.22
CA HIS A 151 9.74 -17.20 9.10
C HIS A 151 9.51 -17.63 7.66
N GLN A 152 9.11 -18.89 7.47
CA GLN A 152 8.85 -19.49 6.16
C GLN A 152 10.01 -19.26 5.18
N PRO A 153 11.24 -19.73 5.51
CA PRO A 153 12.48 -19.34 4.81
C PRO A 153 12.50 -19.71 3.33
N THR A 154 11.76 -20.74 2.94
CA THR A 154 11.65 -21.22 1.55
C THR A 154 10.50 -20.58 0.76
N VAL A 155 9.61 -19.82 1.43
CA VAL A 155 8.48 -19.19 0.77
C VAL A 155 8.95 -18.03 -0.10
N ARG A 156 8.32 -17.94 -1.26
CA ARG A 156 8.50 -16.86 -2.22
C ARG A 156 7.54 -15.72 -1.86
N GLY A 157 8.10 -14.60 -1.44
CA GLY A 157 7.36 -13.37 -1.19
C GLY A 157 7.38 -12.43 -2.38
N VAL A 158 6.35 -11.59 -2.47
CA VAL A 158 6.25 -10.46 -3.41
C VAL A 158 5.99 -9.22 -2.58
N PHE A 159 6.79 -8.18 -2.75
CA PHE A 159 6.74 -6.98 -1.90
C PHE A 159 6.86 -5.71 -2.70
N VAL A 160 6.28 -4.66 -2.12
CA VAL A 160 6.43 -3.29 -2.62
C VAL A 160 6.83 -2.37 -1.48
N HIS A 161 7.57 -1.33 -1.80
CA HIS A 161 7.91 -0.29 -0.82
C HIS A 161 6.76 0.74 -0.70
N PRO A 162 6.52 1.33 0.49
CA PRO A 162 5.49 2.36 0.67
C PRO A 162 5.62 3.55 -0.28
N LEU A 163 6.84 3.94 -0.66
CA LEU A 163 7.08 5.03 -1.63
C LEU A 163 6.55 4.68 -3.02
N ASP A 164 6.78 3.45 -3.51
CA ASP A 164 6.21 2.99 -4.78
C ASP A 164 4.68 3.07 -4.77
N VAL A 165 4.06 2.59 -3.68
CA VAL A 165 2.59 2.64 -3.53
C VAL A 165 2.10 4.08 -3.53
N ALA A 166 2.74 4.96 -2.76
CA ALA A 166 2.34 6.37 -2.64
C ALA A 166 2.48 7.11 -3.98
N CYS A 167 3.64 7.00 -4.63
CA CYS A 167 3.91 7.69 -5.89
C CYS A 167 3.03 7.17 -7.03
N CYS A 168 2.87 5.84 -7.14
CA CYS A 168 1.98 5.25 -8.14
C CYS A 168 0.52 5.65 -7.91
N ALA A 169 0.04 5.66 -6.66
CA ALA A 169 -1.31 6.07 -6.33
C ALA A 169 -1.57 7.53 -6.72
N LEU A 170 -0.65 8.45 -6.38
CA LEU A 170 -0.79 9.87 -6.72
C LEU A 170 -0.71 10.13 -8.23
N THR A 171 0.21 9.47 -8.93
CA THR A 171 0.35 9.59 -10.38
C THR A 171 -0.92 9.08 -11.09
N LEU A 172 -1.44 7.93 -10.65
CA LEU A 172 -2.69 7.37 -11.15
C LEU A 172 -3.87 8.30 -10.86
N GLY A 173 -3.95 8.84 -9.63
CA GLY A 173 -4.99 9.78 -9.23
C GLY A 173 -5.00 11.04 -10.07
N ALA A 174 -3.83 11.63 -10.34
CA ALA A 174 -3.69 12.79 -11.22
C ALA A 174 -4.14 12.48 -12.65
N ALA A 175 -3.71 11.35 -13.22
CA ALA A 175 -4.13 10.93 -14.56
C ALA A 175 -5.64 10.66 -14.64
N ALA A 176 -6.22 10.04 -13.62
CA ALA A 176 -7.66 9.77 -13.55
C ALA A 176 -8.49 11.06 -13.48
N LEU A 177 -8.05 12.04 -12.68
CA LEU A 177 -8.70 13.36 -12.62
C LEU A 177 -8.66 14.06 -13.97
N GLN A 178 -7.52 14.06 -14.65
CA GLN A 178 -7.36 14.70 -15.96
C GLN A 178 -8.23 14.04 -17.04
N ARG A 179 -8.35 12.72 -17.03
CA ARG A 179 -9.10 11.97 -18.05
C ARG A 179 -10.56 11.74 -17.70
N GLY A 180 -10.97 12.04 -16.48
CA GLY A 180 -12.32 11.75 -16.01
C GLY A 180 -12.58 10.26 -15.81
N GLU A 181 -11.53 9.46 -15.57
CA GLU A 181 -11.60 8.00 -15.45
C GLU A 181 -11.66 7.57 -13.98
N GLY A 182 -12.20 6.38 -13.75
CA GLY A 182 -12.17 5.65 -12.48
C GLY A 182 -11.92 4.18 -12.77
N GLY A 183 -11.90 3.34 -11.73
CA GLY A 183 -11.79 1.90 -11.92
C GLY A 183 -10.81 1.22 -10.96
N VAL A 184 -10.49 -0.03 -11.28
CA VAL A 184 -9.57 -0.87 -10.51
C VAL A 184 -8.26 -0.98 -11.27
N TYR A 185 -7.16 -0.78 -10.56
CA TYR A 185 -5.82 -0.87 -11.12
C TYR A 185 -4.90 -1.65 -10.19
N ASN A 186 -4.11 -2.54 -10.76
CA ASN A 186 -3.04 -3.21 -10.03
C ASN A 186 -1.76 -2.39 -10.07
N LEU A 187 -1.14 -2.18 -8.91
CA LEU A 187 0.27 -1.79 -8.86
C LEU A 187 1.11 -3.01 -9.27
N GLY A 188 1.55 -3.00 -10.50
CA GLY A 188 2.22 -4.13 -11.13
C GLY A 188 3.53 -4.48 -10.42
N THR A 189 3.74 -5.77 -10.23
CA THR A 189 4.97 -6.35 -9.71
C THR A 189 5.66 -7.21 -10.76
N ASP A 190 6.97 -7.27 -10.71
CA ASP A 190 7.79 -8.08 -11.61
C ASP A 190 8.84 -8.91 -10.84
N ALA A 191 9.81 -9.48 -11.55
CA ALA A 191 10.83 -10.30 -10.93
C ALA A 191 11.68 -9.57 -9.89
N ARG A 192 11.82 -8.25 -9.97
CA ARG A 192 12.58 -7.44 -9.01
C ARG A 192 11.89 -7.33 -7.65
N ASN A 193 10.56 -7.49 -7.62
CA ASN A 193 9.75 -7.45 -6.41
C ASN A 193 9.61 -8.82 -5.72
N ILE A 194 10.29 -9.84 -6.24
CA ILE A 194 10.20 -11.21 -5.76
C ILE A 194 11.46 -11.60 -5.00
N CYS A 195 11.30 -12.20 -3.86
CA CYS A 195 12.40 -12.87 -3.16
C CYS A 195 11.95 -14.14 -2.44
N ILE A 196 12.92 -15.03 -2.17
CA ILE A 196 12.79 -16.07 -1.18
C ILE A 196 13.23 -15.46 0.15
N HIS A 197 12.47 -15.64 1.22
CA HIS A 197 12.70 -14.95 2.51
C HIS A 197 14.14 -15.16 3.01
N ARG A 198 14.61 -16.42 3.02
CA ARG A 198 16.01 -16.75 3.38
C ARG A 198 17.02 -15.93 2.57
N SER A 199 16.86 -15.91 1.25
CA SER A 199 17.80 -15.21 0.36
C SER A 199 17.78 -13.69 0.58
N ALA A 200 16.63 -13.10 0.84
CA ALA A 200 16.50 -11.68 1.15
C ALA A 200 17.19 -11.33 2.48
N ALA A 201 16.96 -12.12 3.53
CA ALA A 201 17.59 -11.94 4.83
C ALA A 201 19.12 -12.06 4.73
N GLN A 202 19.62 -13.07 4.00
CA GLN A 202 21.06 -13.25 3.76
C GLN A 202 21.68 -12.05 3.05
N ARG A 203 21.04 -11.56 1.97
CA ARG A 203 21.57 -10.41 1.22
C ARG A 203 21.55 -9.13 2.08
N LEU A 204 20.47 -8.89 2.82
CA LEU A 204 20.37 -7.75 3.72
C LEU A 204 21.47 -7.79 4.79
N ALA A 205 21.65 -8.93 5.45
CA ALA A 205 22.69 -9.12 6.45
C ALA A 205 24.11 -8.92 5.86
N ALA A 206 24.39 -9.51 4.70
CA ALA A 206 25.69 -9.40 4.03
C ALA A 206 26.08 -7.96 3.68
N ARG A 207 25.10 -7.13 3.30
CA ARG A 207 25.35 -5.73 2.94
C ARG A 207 25.66 -4.86 4.16
N HIS A 208 25.09 -5.15 5.31
CA HIS A 208 25.14 -4.24 6.46
C HIS A 208 26.01 -4.72 7.62
N HIS A 209 26.14 -6.04 7.83
CA HIS A 209 26.85 -6.60 8.99
C HIS A 209 27.79 -7.77 8.66
N GLY A 210 27.96 -8.10 7.40
CA GLY A 210 28.80 -9.21 6.97
C GLY A 210 28.15 -10.58 7.25
N LEU A 211 28.44 -11.21 8.36
CA LEU A 211 27.85 -12.51 8.75
C LEU A 211 26.86 -12.31 9.88
N SER A 212 25.58 -12.61 9.60
CA SER A 212 24.54 -12.69 10.62
C SER A 212 24.03 -14.12 10.75
N VAL A 213 23.72 -14.51 11.97
CA VAL A 213 23.06 -15.78 12.24
C VAL A 213 21.61 -15.69 11.80
N LEU A 214 21.17 -16.66 11.02
CA LEU A 214 19.77 -16.81 10.66
C LEU A 214 19.16 -17.94 11.47
N HIS A 215 18.06 -17.67 12.16
CA HIS A 215 17.20 -18.67 12.74
C HIS A 215 16.04 -18.93 11.80
N GLU A 216 16.02 -20.08 11.17
CA GLU A 216 14.98 -20.47 10.25
C GLU A 216 13.81 -21.09 11.00
N ILE A 217 12.61 -20.51 10.80
CA ILE A 217 11.37 -20.92 11.45
C ILE A 217 10.41 -21.40 10.38
N GLU A 218 10.25 -22.73 10.28
CA GLU A 218 9.25 -23.31 9.39
C GLU A 218 7.86 -23.18 10.02
N GLU A 219 6.93 -22.64 9.23
CA GLU A 219 5.52 -22.49 9.61
C GLU A 219 4.66 -23.12 8.53
N GLU A 220 3.63 -23.84 8.93
CA GLU A 220 2.64 -24.36 7.98
C GLU A 220 1.71 -23.22 7.52
N GLY A 221 1.45 -23.14 6.21
CA GLY A 221 0.27 -22.44 5.70
C GLY A 221 0.42 -21.07 5.09
N GLY A 222 1.57 -20.69 4.54
CA GLY A 222 1.66 -19.48 3.69
C GLY A 222 0.95 -19.67 2.35
N SER A 223 -0.04 -18.83 2.03
CA SER A 223 -0.60 -18.81 0.68
C SER A 223 0.24 -17.87 -0.18
N PRO A 224 0.77 -18.32 -1.33
CA PRO A 224 1.57 -17.44 -2.18
C PRO A 224 0.74 -16.26 -2.67
N VAL A 225 1.26 -15.05 -2.50
CA VAL A 225 0.68 -13.85 -3.06
C VAL A 225 0.93 -13.84 -4.56
N PRO A 226 -0.08 -13.59 -5.41
CA PRO A 226 0.10 -13.53 -6.85
C PRO A 226 0.94 -12.31 -7.24
N LEU A 227 1.69 -12.43 -8.33
CA LEU A 227 2.19 -11.26 -9.04
C LEU A 227 1.03 -10.45 -9.58
N LEU A 228 1.12 -9.14 -9.52
CA LEU A 228 0.09 -8.25 -10.03
C LEU A 228 0.46 -7.77 -11.45
N ASP A 229 -0.50 -7.87 -12.38
CA ASP A 229 -0.35 -7.30 -13.71
C ASP A 229 -0.67 -5.80 -13.67
N GLY A 230 0.33 -4.96 -13.80
CA GLY A 230 0.20 -3.50 -13.79
C GLY A 230 0.07 -2.89 -15.19
N THR A 231 -0.29 -3.67 -16.21
CA THR A 231 -0.36 -3.18 -17.59
C THR A 231 -1.36 -2.03 -17.75
N ALA A 232 -2.52 -2.11 -17.09
CA ALA A 232 -3.54 -1.06 -17.16
C ALA A 232 -3.04 0.25 -16.53
N MET A 233 -2.42 0.20 -15.35
CA MET A 233 -1.83 1.36 -14.68
C MET A 233 -0.75 2.00 -15.56
N ARG A 234 0.20 1.19 -16.08
CA ARG A 234 1.26 1.70 -16.96
C ARG A 234 0.71 2.39 -18.22
N ARG A 235 -0.33 1.85 -18.82
CA ARG A 235 -0.98 2.46 -19.99
C ARG A 235 -1.65 3.79 -19.66
N LEU A 236 -2.25 3.90 -18.48
CA LEU A 236 -2.96 5.11 -18.07
C LEU A 236 -2.01 6.23 -17.68
N CYS A 237 -0.98 5.95 -16.88
CA CYS A 237 -0.14 6.99 -16.29
C CYS A 237 1.37 6.74 -16.35
N GLY A 238 1.82 5.65 -16.95
CA GLY A 238 3.24 5.28 -16.99
C GLY A 238 3.82 4.74 -15.67
N ALA A 239 3.05 4.78 -14.58
CA ALA A 239 3.53 4.42 -13.26
C ALA A 239 3.73 2.89 -13.08
N GLY A 240 4.66 2.53 -12.22
CA GLY A 240 4.98 1.17 -11.82
C GLY A 240 5.95 1.16 -10.64
N CYS A 241 6.22 0.00 -10.06
CA CYS A 241 7.23 -0.13 -9.00
C CYS A 241 8.61 0.23 -9.53
N HIS A 242 9.31 1.09 -8.83
CA HIS A 242 10.65 1.57 -9.16
C HIS A 242 11.72 0.81 -8.36
N LEU A 243 11.47 0.56 -7.08
CA LEU A 243 12.39 -0.11 -6.18
C LEU A 243 12.35 -1.63 -6.34
N ASP A 244 13.52 -2.25 -6.37
CA ASP A 244 13.65 -3.68 -6.17
C ASP A 244 13.63 -4.07 -4.69
N VAL A 245 13.62 -5.37 -4.39
CA VAL A 245 13.54 -5.87 -3.00
C VAL A 245 14.74 -5.41 -2.16
N ASP A 246 15.94 -5.37 -2.75
CA ASP A 246 17.16 -5.03 -2.00
C ASP A 246 17.19 -3.53 -1.66
N GLN A 247 16.87 -2.67 -2.62
CA GLN A 247 16.70 -1.24 -2.41
C GLN A 247 15.60 -0.94 -1.37
N ALA A 248 14.47 -1.63 -1.47
CA ALA A 248 13.36 -1.46 -0.55
C ALA A 248 13.73 -1.87 0.90
N LEU A 249 14.51 -2.94 1.07
CA LEU A 249 15.00 -3.37 2.38
C LEU A 249 16.03 -2.41 2.96
N ASP A 250 16.93 -1.85 2.12
CA ASP A 250 17.93 -0.89 2.55
C ASP A 250 17.25 0.42 3.04
N LEU A 251 16.25 0.91 2.32
CA LEU A 251 15.47 2.07 2.76
C LEU A 251 14.69 1.80 4.05
N LEU A 252 14.14 0.58 4.22
CA LEU A 252 13.48 0.21 5.47
C LEU A 252 14.47 0.19 6.64
N LEU A 253 15.68 -0.34 6.44
CA LEU A 253 16.72 -0.34 7.47
C LEU A 253 17.14 1.08 7.85
N GLU A 254 17.32 1.96 6.88
CA GLU A 254 17.62 3.38 7.11
C GLU A 254 16.52 4.07 7.92
N GLN A 255 15.25 3.87 7.53
CA GLN A 255 14.11 4.40 8.26
C GLN A 255 14.09 3.92 9.72
N ARG A 256 14.29 2.61 9.94
CA ARG A 256 14.31 2.03 11.30
C ARG A 256 15.47 2.56 12.14
N GLY A 257 16.64 2.75 11.54
CA GLY A 257 17.80 3.36 12.19
C GLY A 257 17.50 4.80 12.62
N ALA A 258 16.98 5.60 11.71
CA ALA A 258 16.60 7.00 11.99
C ALA A 258 15.48 7.11 13.04
N ALA A 259 14.51 6.19 13.06
CA ALA A 259 13.46 6.17 14.08
C ALA A 259 14.02 5.97 15.50
N ARG A 260 15.04 5.12 15.66
CA ARG A 260 15.74 4.93 16.94
C ARG A 260 16.47 6.18 17.42
N GLU A 261 16.92 6.99 16.50
CA GLU A 261 17.60 8.27 16.80
C GLU A 261 16.61 9.45 16.91
N GLY A 262 15.30 9.21 16.80
CA GLY A 262 14.28 10.25 16.83
C GLY A 262 14.25 11.13 15.56
N ARG A 263 14.89 10.68 14.45
CA ARG A 263 15.01 11.40 13.17
C ARG A 263 14.17 10.81 12.04
N GLU A 264 13.20 9.95 12.36
CA GLU A 264 12.39 9.22 11.35
C GLU A 264 11.73 10.15 10.33
N ALA A 265 11.12 11.24 10.78
CA ALA A 265 10.44 12.18 9.89
C ALA A 265 11.40 12.88 8.90
N GLU A 266 12.65 13.15 9.34
CA GLU A 266 13.70 13.70 8.48
C GLU A 266 14.15 12.68 7.45
N ALA A 267 14.41 11.45 7.88
CA ALA A 267 14.82 10.35 7.01
C ALA A 267 13.75 10.07 5.93
N ILE A 268 12.47 9.99 6.33
CA ILE A 268 11.36 9.79 5.38
C ILE A 268 11.34 10.93 4.34
N ARG A 269 11.49 12.19 4.72
CA ARG A 269 11.55 13.30 3.76
C ARG A 269 12.75 13.21 2.82
N SER A 270 13.93 12.90 3.35
CA SER A 270 15.17 12.71 2.56
C SER A 270 15.01 11.59 1.53
N MET A 271 14.58 10.42 1.97
CA MET A 271 14.31 9.27 1.10
C MET A 271 13.26 9.59 0.03
N THR A 272 12.19 10.29 0.41
CA THR A 272 11.14 10.70 -0.52
C THR A 272 11.69 11.62 -1.61
N ARG A 273 12.53 12.58 -1.25
CA ARG A 273 13.15 13.51 -2.22
C ARG A 273 14.05 12.77 -3.18
N THR A 274 14.96 11.94 -2.69
CA THR A 274 15.85 11.12 -3.52
C THR A 274 15.07 10.23 -4.47
N TYR A 275 14.05 9.54 -3.95
CA TYR A 275 13.17 8.69 -4.77
C TYR A 275 12.49 9.47 -5.91
N LEU A 276 11.96 10.66 -5.63
CA LEU A 276 11.31 11.50 -6.65
C LEU A 276 12.28 12.06 -7.68
N GLU A 277 13.54 12.32 -7.30
CA GLU A 277 14.62 12.71 -8.21
C GLU A 277 14.96 11.55 -9.15
N ASP A 278 15.14 10.34 -8.62
CA ASP A 278 15.42 9.13 -9.41
C ASP A 278 14.28 8.79 -10.39
N CYS A 279 13.03 9.00 -10.00
CA CYS A 279 11.86 8.80 -10.88
C CYS A 279 11.78 9.80 -12.04
N ARG A 280 12.50 10.94 -11.97
CA ARG A 280 12.54 11.98 -13.02
C ARG A 280 13.69 11.80 -14.00
N ALA A 281 14.71 11.05 -13.63
CA ALA A 281 15.90 10.78 -14.44
C ALA A 281 15.63 9.68 -15.47
#